data_5294fcc326ff62584ff20259222aa23c
#
_entry.id   5294fcc326ff62584ff20259222aa23c
#
_cell.length_a   1.000
_cell.length_b   1.000
_cell.length_c   1.000
_cell.angle_alpha   90.00
_cell.angle_beta   90.00
_cell.angle_gamma   90.00
#
_symmetry.space_group_name_H-M   'P 1'
#
loop_
_entity.id
_entity.type
_entity.pdbx_description
1 polymer ?
#
loop_
_entity_poly.entity_id
_entity_poly.type
_entity_poly.pdbx_seq_one_letter_code
_entity_poly.pdbx_strand_id
1 'polypeptide(L)'
;MKKLVLLGAGGFGREVAASILPFMNQRGVGYELRGVIDDGDQYKEGDMIDGYPWLGRQDWILDYKDDVCCTCTIGNAKTKAVIQKSLMDKGVQFATLVGYGAYIAPYSEIGPGSVIYGWTQVSVNCKIGAGVVLNDSVRIGHDVTIGDYTSIMPGTGISGGCIIGKEVDIGGHVYIVPGRKIGDGARIAAGSIVFTNVKAGTIVLGNPAKRMKGLE
;
A
#
# COMPACT_ATOMS: atom_id res chain seq x y z
N MET A 1 9.59 -10.00 19.82
CA MET A 1 9.12 -9.09 18.76
C MET A 1 9.83 -9.45 17.46
N LYS A 2 9.12 -9.47 16.35
CA LYS A 2 9.77 -9.67 15.03
C LYS A 2 10.52 -8.40 14.64
N LYS A 3 11.72 -8.54 14.10
CA LYS A 3 12.52 -7.41 13.62
C LYS A 3 11.95 -6.95 12.28
N LEU A 4 11.65 -5.67 12.13
CA LEU A 4 11.07 -5.06 10.94
C LEU A 4 12.03 -4.04 10.34
N VAL A 5 12.07 -3.96 9.02
CA VAL A 5 12.76 -2.93 8.27
C VAL A 5 11.77 -2.26 7.31
N LEU A 6 11.79 -0.94 7.23
CA LEU A 6 10.99 -0.21 6.25
C LEU A 6 11.80 -0.01 4.96
N LEU A 7 11.20 -0.35 3.83
CA LEU A 7 11.77 -0.15 2.51
C LEU A 7 11.15 1.12 1.91
N GLY A 8 11.90 2.20 1.98
CA GLY A 8 11.53 3.56 1.58
C GLY A 8 11.53 4.53 2.77
N ALA A 9 12.39 5.53 2.71
CA ALA A 9 12.61 6.55 3.74
C ALA A 9 11.79 7.82 3.53
N GLY A 10 10.89 7.83 2.55
CA GLY A 10 10.02 8.97 2.24
C GLY A 10 8.94 9.22 3.30
N GLY A 11 8.07 10.21 3.06
CA GLY A 11 6.98 10.57 3.97
C GLY A 11 6.13 9.38 4.41
N PHE A 12 5.77 8.50 3.48
CA PHE A 12 4.99 7.29 3.77
C PHE A 12 5.69 6.36 4.78
N GLY A 13 7.01 6.13 4.64
CA GLY A 13 7.77 5.32 5.61
C GLY A 13 7.77 5.92 7.01
N ARG A 14 7.97 7.24 7.09
CA ARG A 14 7.95 7.98 8.36
C ARG A 14 6.59 7.93 9.04
N GLU A 15 5.51 8.05 8.28
CA GLU A 15 4.13 7.91 8.79
C GLU A 15 3.87 6.48 9.33
N VAL A 16 4.31 5.44 8.63
CA VAL A 16 4.19 4.05 9.09
C VAL A 16 4.93 3.87 10.41
N ALA A 17 6.16 4.37 10.52
CA ALA A 17 6.96 4.27 11.74
C ALA A 17 6.30 5.00 12.93
N ALA A 18 5.76 6.19 12.69
CA ALA A 18 5.21 7.04 13.74
C ALA A 18 3.79 6.66 14.19
N SER A 19 2.96 6.09 13.31
CA SER A 19 1.54 5.87 13.60
C SER A 19 1.13 4.40 13.68
N ILE A 20 1.53 3.57 12.71
CA ILE A 20 1.05 2.19 12.62
C ILE A 20 1.81 1.28 13.60
N LEU A 21 3.13 1.34 13.60
CA LEU A 21 3.94 0.41 14.39
C LEU A 21 3.73 0.55 15.90
N PRO A 22 3.70 1.77 16.50
CA PRO A 22 3.42 1.91 17.92
C PRO A 22 2.07 1.31 18.33
N PHE A 23 1.05 1.49 17.48
CA PHE A 23 -0.28 0.92 17.73
C PHE A 23 -0.29 -0.61 17.69
N MET A 24 0.34 -1.21 16.68
CA MET A 24 0.42 -2.68 16.58
C MET A 24 1.15 -3.28 17.79
N ASN A 25 2.21 -2.61 18.26
CA ASN A 25 2.96 -3.04 19.42
C ASN A 25 2.13 -3.02 20.71
N GLN A 26 1.27 -2.01 20.90
CA GLN A 26 0.34 -1.95 22.02
C GLN A 26 -0.67 -3.11 22.04
N ARG A 27 -0.99 -3.66 20.86
CA ARG A 27 -1.91 -4.82 20.72
C ARG A 27 -1.20 -6.18 20.78
N GLY A 28 0.08 -6.21 21.08
CA GLY A 28 0.85 -7.47 21.21
C GLY A 28 1.27 -8.08 19.87
N VAL A 29 0.98 -7.44 18.73
CA VAL A 29 1.55 -7.79 17.42
C VAL A 29 2.86 -7.01 17.30
N GLY A 30 3.90 -7.48 18.03
CA GLY A 30 5.10 -6.69 18.24
C GLY A 30 6.08 -6.73 17.08
N TYR A 31 6.38 -5.55 16.54
CA TYR A 31 7.53 -5.34 15.66
C TYR A 31 8.55 -4.43 16.34
N GLU A 32 9.83 -4.83 16.29
CA GLU A 32 10.97 -3.98 16.60
C GLU A 32 11.47 -3.36 15.30
N LEU A 33 11.26 -2.05 15.11
CA LEU A 33 11.79 -1.36 13.93
C LEU A 33 13.30 -1.21 14.05
N ARG A 34 14.02 -1.90 13.15
CA ARG A 34 15.50 -1.91 13.12
C ARG A 34 16.06 -0.70 12.40
N GLY A 35 15.34 -0.16 11.44
CA GLY A 35 15.75 0.96 10.63
C GLY A 35 15.06 1.00 9.29
N VAL A 36 15.61 1.81 8.41
CA VAL A 36 15.07 2.08 7.08
C VAL A 36 16.13 1.75 6.03
N ILE A 37 15.72 1.15 4.92
CA ILE A 37 16.54 0.99 3.71
C ILE A 37 15.96 1.85 2.59
N ASP A 38 16.84 2.51 1.83
CA ASP A 38 16.43 3.40 0.74
C ASP A 38 17.59 3.55 -0.27
N ASP A 39 17.28 3.49 -1.56
CA ASP A 39 18.29 3.56 -2.64
C ASP A 39 18.65 5.00 -3.03
N GLY A 40 18.09 6.00 -2.37
CA GLY A 40 18.37 7.42 -2.64
C GLY A 40 19.81 7.80 -2.33
N ASP A 41 20.44 8.56 -3.25
CA ASP A 41 21.84 9.01 -3.12
C ASP A 41 22.05 10.05 -2.02
N GLN A 42 20.97 10.59 -1.45
CA GLN A 42 21.01 11.55 -0.34
C GLN A 42 21.38 10.91 1.02
N TYR A 43 21.34 9.58 1.13
CA TYR A 43 21.59 8.86 2.38
C TYR A 43 22.98 8.22 2.38
N LYS A 44 23.62 8.20 3.56
CA LYS A 44 24.93 7.58 3.80
C LYS A 44 24.98 6.88 5.15
N GLU A 45 25.98 6.05 5.34
CA GLU A 45 26.23 5.34 6.61
C GLU A 45 26.30 6.32 7.79
N GLY A 46 25.56 5.98 8.86
CA GLY A 46 25.43 6.80 10.06
C GLY A 46 24.26 7.78 10.06
N ASP A 47 23.55 7.96 8.93
CA ASP A 47 22.37 8.81 8.88
C ASP A 47 21.21 8.23 9.70
N MET A 48 20.46 9.14 10.32
CA MET A 48 19.24 8.84 11.07
C MET A 48 18.03 9.47 10.40
N ILE A 49 16.97 8.69 10.21
CA ILE A 49 15.71 9.11 9.62
C ILE A 49 14.63 9.04 10.69
N ASP A 50 14.21 10.21 11.19
CA ASP A 50 13.26 10.35 12.30
C ASP A 50 13.56 9.42 13.51
N GLY A 51 14.85 9.32 13.85
CA GLY A 51 15.32 8.51 14.99
C GLY A 51 15.61 7.04 14.66
N TYR A 52 15.46 6.61 13.42
CA TYR A 52 15.82 5.26 12.97
C TYR A 52 17.02 5.29 12.04
N PRO A 53 17.97 4.34 12.18
CA PRO A 53 19.16 4.32 11.33
C PRO A 53 18.80 3.99 9.87
N TRP A 54 19.44 4.68 8.93
CA TRP A 54 19.52 4.20 7.57
C TRP A 54 20.48 3.01 7.53
N LEU A 55 19.97 1.84 7.13
CA LEU A 55 20.71 0.59 7.17
C LEU A 55 21.48 0.30 5.89
N GLY A 56 21.09 0.96 4.79
CA GLY A 56 21.69 0.74 3.48
C GLY A 56 20.69 0.82 2.35
N ARG A 57 21.12 0.36 1.18
CA ARG A 57 20.28 0.19 -0.01
C ARG A 57 19.52 -1.14 0.03
N GLN A 58 18.64 -1.38 -0.94
CA GLN A 58 17.79 -2.59 -0.97
C GLN A 58 18.58 -3.90 -0.88
N ASP A 59 19.83 -3.94 -1.33
CA ASP A 59 20.66 -5.15 -1.25
C ASP A 59 20.98 -5.55 0.19
N TRP A 60 21.01 -4.60 1.12
CA TRP A 60 21.20 -4.87 2.56
C TRP A 60 20.24 -5.94 3.07
N ILE A 61 18.97 -5.91 2.63
CA ILE A 61 17.96 -6.85 3.12
C ILE A 61 18.25 -8.31 2.74
N LEU A 62 18.97 -8.54 1.64
CA LEU A 62 19.27 -9.89 1.18
C LEU A 62 20.25 -10.60 2.11
N ASP A 63 21.15 -9.85 2.76
CA ASP A 63 22.10 -10.38 3.73
C ASP A 63 21.44 -10.71 5.08
N TYR A 64 20.30 -10.09 5.37
CA TYR A 64 19.59 -10.21 6.66
C TYR A 64 18.18 -10.77 6.56
N LYS A 65 17.76 -11.29 5.40
CA LYS A 65 16.37 -11.72 5.10
C LYS A 65 15.81 -12.79 6.04
N ASP A 66 16.69 -13.60 6.64
CA ASP A 66 16.29 -14.66 7.56
C ASP A 66 16.08 -14.12 8.99
N ASP A 67 16.63 -12.95 9.31
CA ASP A 67 16.58 -12.33 10.64
C ASP A 67 15.49 -11.25 10.76
N VAL A 68 15.06 -10.66 9.64
CA VAL A 68 14.11 -9.54 9.60
C VAL A 68 12.98 -9.77 8.59
N CYS A 69 11.90 -9.06 8.77
CA CYS A 69 10.88 -8.90 7.73
C CYS A 69 10.85 -7.45 7.24
N CYS A 70 10.34 -7.24 6.03
CA CYS A 70 10.19 -5.92 5.42
C CYS A 70 8.75 -5.44 5.39
N THR A 71 8.57 -4.13 5.32
CA THR A 71 7.34 -3.50 4.80
C THR A 71 7.75 -2.48 3.74
N CYS A 72 7.16 -2.58 2.55
CA CYS A 72 7.42 -1.61 1.48
C CYS A 72 6.57 -0.36 1.70
N THR A 73 7.25 0.77 1.89
CA THR A 73 6.65 2.09 2.14
C THR A 73 6.87 3.04 0.96
N ILE A 74 6.80 2.49 -0.26
CA ILE A 74 6.84 3.23 -1.51
C ILE A 74 5.39 3.42 -1.99
N GLY A 75 4.95 4.68 -2.13
CA GLY A 75 3.56 5.00 -2.46
C GLY A 75 3.18 4.69 -3.91
N ASN A 76 4.10 4.86 -4.86
CA ASN A 76 3.84 4.58 -6.27
C ASN A 76 3.66 3.08 -6.52
N ALA A 77 2.49 2.68 -7.04
CA ALA A 77 2.11 1.28 -7.21
C ALA A 77 3.09 0.50 -8.10
N LYS A 78 3.50 1.07 -9.23
CA LYS A 78 4.40 0.42 -10.20
C LYS A 78 5.80 0.23 -9.65
N THR A 79 6.38 1.26 -9.02
CA THR A 79 7.72 1.18 -8.40
C THR A 79 7.71 0.16 -7.25
N LYS A 80 6.69 0.22 -6.39
CA LYS A 80 6.48 -0.74 -5.31
C LYS A 80 6.41 -2.18 -5.83
N ALA A 81 5.63 -2.42 -6.91
CA ALA A 81 5.48 -3.75 -7.51
C ALA A 81 6.82 -4.34 -7.96
N VAL A 82 7.63 -3.55 -8.67
CA VAL A 82 8.95 -4.00 -9.15
C VAL A 82 9.86 -4.40 -8.00
N ILE A 83 9.96 -3.55 -6.99
CA ILE A 83 10.90 -3.75 -5.87
C ILE A 83 10.41 -4.87 -4.96
N GLN A 84 9.16 -4.79 -4.48
CA GLN A 84 8.63 -5.77 -3.52
C GLN A 84 8.57 -7.17 -4.12
N LYS A 85 8.12 -7.30 -5.37
CA LYS A 85 8.08 -8.59 -6.06
C LYS A 85 9.48 -9.19 -6.20
N SER A 86 10.46 -8.40 -6.68
CA SER A 86 11.85 -8.86 -6.82
C SER A 86 12.43 -9.37 -5.50
N LEU A 87 12.15 -8.70 -4.39
CA LEU A 87 12.62 -9.13 -3.07
C LEU A 87 11.87 -10.36 -2.55
N MET A 88 10.55 -10.45 -2.77
CA MET A 88 9.77 -11.65 -2.42
C MET A 88 10.25 -12.88 -3.19
N ASP A 89 10.54 -12.76 -4.48
CA ASP A 89 11.10 -13.82 -5.31
C ASP A 89 12.48 -14.32 -4.81
N LYS A 90 13.23 -13.44 -4.12
CA LYS A 90 14.50 -13.77 -3.44
C LYS A 90 14.32 -14.30 -2.00
N GLY A 91 13.09 -14.51 -1.55
CA GLY A 91 12.74 -15.08 -0.25
C GLY A 91 12.61 -14.08 0.89
N VAL A 92 12.63 -12.77 0.62
CA VAL A 92 12.40 -11.75 1.65
C VAL A 92 10.94 -11.82 2.14
N GLN A 93 10.77 -11.89 3.46
CA GLN A 93 9.45 -11.92 4.10
C GLN A 93 8.89 -10.49 4.23
N PHE A 94 7.63 -10.30 3.82
CA PHE A 94 6.94 -9.02 3.95
C PHE A 94 5.84 -9.07 5.00
N ALA A 95 5.89 -8.13 5.95
CA ALA A 95 4.89 -7.97 7.00
C ALA A 95 3.67 -7.19 6.49
N THR A 96 2.48 -7.68 6.82
CA THR A 96 1.24 -6.93 6.64
C THR A 96 0.98 -6.10 7.88
N LEU A 97 0.79 -4.80 7.72
CA LEU A 97 0.58 -3.86 8.81
C LEU A 97 -0.87 -3.35 8.81
N VAL A 98 -1.47 -3.28 10.01
CA VAL A 98 -2.85 -2.80 10.20
C VAL A 98 -2.89 -1.73 11.27
N GLY A 99 -3.27 -0.51 10.86
CA GLY A 99 -3.28 0.68 11.71
C GLY A 99 -4.45 0.77 12.68
N TYR A 100 -4.41 1.79 13.51
CA TYR A 100 -5.43 2.06 14.52
C TYR A 100 -6.82 2.29 13.92
N GLY A 101 -7.85 1.68 14.51
CA GLY A 101 -9.24 1.87 14.07
C GLY A 101 -9.56 1.25 12.70
N ALA A 102 -8.60 0.60 12.05
CA ALA A 102 -8.91 -0.18 10.84
C ALA A 102 -9.79 -1.38 11.19
N TYR A 103 -10.81 -1.61 10.37
CA TYR A 103 -11.73 -2.73 10.51
C TYR A 103 -11.74 -3.58 9.25
N ILE A 104 -11.45 -4.86 9.42
CA ILE A 104 -11.53 -5.87 8.35
C ILE A 104 -12.64 -6.84 8.74
N ALA A 105 -13.71 -6.84 7.96
CA ALA A 105 -14.86 -7.69 8.22
C ALA A 105 -14.57 -9.18 7.94
N PRO A 106 -15.34 -10.11 8.52
CA PRO A 106 -15.21 -11.54 8.29
C PRO A 106 -15.22 -11.92 6.80
N TYR A 107 -14.58 -13.05 6.49
CA TYR A 107 -14.47 -13.62 5.15
C TYR A 107 -13.68 -12.75 4.16
N SER A 108 -12.96 -11.74 4.66
CA SER A 108 -12.06 -10.92 3.83
C SER A 108 -10.62 -11.33 4.04
N GLU A 109 -9.86 -11.36 2.95
CA GLU A 109 -8.48 -11.79 2.89
C GLU A 109 -7.57 -10.61 2.53
N ILE A 110 -6.44 -10.50 3.22
CA ILE A 110 -5.42 -9.48 2.97
C ILE A 110 -4.11 -10.17 2.62
N GLY A 111 -3.60 -9.90 1.44
CA GLY A 111 -2.33 -10.46 0.97
C GLY A 111 -1.10 -9.93 1.72
N PRO A 112 0.03 -10.65 1.64
CA PRO A 112 1.25 -10.32 2.36
C PRO A 112 1.84 -8.99 1.94
N GLY A 113 2.47 -8.30 2.89
CA GLY A 113 3.16 -7.02 2.64
C GLY A 113 2.23 -5.84 2.37
N SER A 114 0.93 -5.98 2.65
CA SER A 114 -0.02 -4.89 2.53
C SER A 114 0.01 -3.96 3.75
N VAL A 115 -0.29 -2.68 3.52
CA VAL A 115 -0.37 -1.67 4.59
C VAL A 115 -1.78 -1.10 4.61
N ILE A 116 -2.49 -1.33 5.71
CA ILE A 116 -3.84 -0.84 5.94
C ILE A 116 -3.77 0.27 7.00
N TYR A 117 -3.99 1.50 6.59
CA TYR A 117 -3.95 2.65 7.50
C TYR A 117 -5.16 2.71 8.42
N GLY A 118 -5.06 3.61 9.40
CA GLY A 118 -6.10 3.83 10.39
C GLY A 118 -7.46 4.23 9.80
N TRP A 119 -8.53 3.92 10.53
CA TRP A 119 -9.92 4.23 10.16
C TRP A 119 -10.39 3.68 8.80
N THR A 120 -9.55 2.87 8.15
CA THR A 120 -9.92 2.15 6.91
C THR A 120 -10.87 1.02 7.23
N GLN A 121 -11.90 0.88 6.39
CA GLN A 121 -12.92 -0.17 6.54
C GLN A 121 -12.91 -1.06 5.30
N VAL A 122 -12.70 -2.36 5.51
CA VAL A 122 -12.86 -3.42 4.51
C VAL A 122 -14.10 -4.23 4.89
N SER A 123 -15.10 -4.21 4.02
CA SER A 123 -16.36 -4.92 4.23
C SER A 123 -16.21 -6.43 4.00
N VAL A 124 -17.30 -7.18 4.07
CA VAL A 124 -17.29 -8.64 3.98
C VAL A 124 -16.89 -9.16 2.61
N ASN A 125 -16.29 -10.35 2.58
CA ASN A 125 -15.98 -11.11 1.37
C ASN A 125 -15.09 -10.37 0.36
N CYS A 126 -14.16 -9.53 0.85
CA CYS A 126 -13.19 -8.82 0.03
C CYS A 126 -11.91 -9.63 -0.17
N LYS A 127 -11.29 -9.50 -1.35
CA LYS A 127 -10.00 -10.10 -1.65
C LYS A 127 -9.01 -8.99 -1.98
N ILE A 128 -8.08 -8.76 -1.08
CA ILE A 128 -7.04 -7.74 -1.20
C ILE A 128 -5.72 -8.44 -1.49
N GLY A 129 -5.09 -8.10 -2.59
CA GLY A 129 -3.84 -8.71 -3.05
C GLY A 129 -2.63 -8.38 -2.19
N ALA A 130 -1.46 -8.89 -2.62
CA ALA A 130 -0.19 -8.63 -1.96
C ALA A 130 0.28 -7.18 -2.19
N GLY A 131 0.97 -6.59 -1.22
CA GLY A 131 1.56 -5.26 -1.32
C GLY A 131 0.58 -4.12 -1.55
N VAL A 132 -0.71 -4.32 -1.25
CA VAL A 132 -1.73 -3.27 -1.39
C VAL A 132 -1.58 -2.23 -0.28
N VAL A 133 -1.71 -0.96 -0.64
CA VAL A 133 -1.82 0.13 0.32
C VAL A 133 -3.26 0.64 0.33
N LEU A 134 -3.93 0.52 1.46
CA LEU A 134 -5.16 1.22 1.76
C LEU A 134 -4.84 2.33 2.77
N ASN A 135 -4.77 3.56 2.29
CA ASN A 135 -4.40 4.69 3.13
C ASN A 135 -5.55 5.10 4.07
N ASP A 136 -5.35 6.14 4.84
CA ASP A 136 -6.27 6.57 5.90
C ASP A 136 -7.70 6.76 5.41
N SER A 137 -8.68 6.30 6.21
CA SER A 137 -10.11 6.48 5.96
C SER A 137 -10.62 5.94 4.62
N VAL A 138 -9.93 4.96 4.02
CA VAL A 138 -10.41 4.26 2.82
C VAL A 138 -11.59 3.35 3.18
N ARG A 139 -12.61 3.31 2.32
CA ARG A 139 -13.79 2.46 2.50
C ARG A 139 -13.95 1.51 1.34
N ILE A 140 -13.87 0.22 1.62
CA ILE A 140 -14.04 -0.87 0.65
C ILE A 140 -15.38 -1.56 0.92
N GLY A 141 -16.26 -1.53 -0.07
CA GLY A 141 -17.56 -2.19 -0.04
C GLY A 141 -17.45 -3.72 -0.10
N HIS A 142 -18.57 -4.42 0.08
CA HIS A 142 -18.64 -5.88 0.05
C HIS A 142 -18.25 -6.46 -1.33
N ASP A 143 -17.71 -7.68 -1.35
CA ASP A 143 -17.38 -8.43 -2.58
C ASP A 143 -16.39 -7.71 -3.51
N VAL A 144 -15.55 -6.82 -2.99
CA VAL A 144 -14.53 -6.11 -3.78
C VAL A 144 -13.29 -6.97 -3.89
N THR A 145 -12.73 -7.01 -5.10
CA THR A 145 -11.40 -7.58 -5.34
C THR A 145 -10.43 -6.47 -5.71
N ILE A 146 -9.25 -6.44 -5.07
CA ILE A 146 -8.15 -5.50 -5.37
C ILE A 146 -6.92 -6.31 -5.69
N GLY A 147 -6.35 -6.10 -6.88
CA GLY A 147 -5.14 -6.76 -7.35
C GLY A 147 -3.88 -6.27 -6.64
N ASP A 148 -2.83 -7.08 -6.78
CA ASP A 148 -1.55 -6.87 -6.12
C ASP A 148 -0.96 -5.49 -6.38
N TYR A 149 -0.25 -4.95 -5.41
CA TYR A 149 0.54 -3.71 -5.45
C TYR A 149 -0.28 -2.43 -5.72
N THR A 150 -1.60 -2.50 -5.73
CA THR A 150 -2.47 -1.33 -5.89
C THR A 150 -2.33 -0.38 -4.70
N SER A 151 -2.33 0.92 -4.98
CA SER A 151 -2.27 1.98 -3.96
C SER A 151 -3.53 2.83 -4.00
N ILE A 152 -4.20 2.98 -2.85
CA ILE A 152 -5.44 3.73 -2.69
C ILE A 152 -5.24 4.81 -1.64
N MET A 153 -5.36 6.07 -2.07
CA MET A 153 -5.06 7.24 -1.26
C MET A 153 -6.22 7.64 -0.33
N PRO A 154 -5.96 8.50 0.66
CA PRO A 154 -6.91 8.79 1.75
C PRO A 154 -8.32 9.17 1.30
N GLY A 155 -9.31 8.78 2.11
CA GLY A 155 -10.71 9.18 1.94
C GLY A 155 -11.42 8.58 0.72
N THR A 156 -10.80 7.63 0.02
CA THR A 156 -11.38 7.00 -1.17
C THR A 156 -12.42 5.95 -0.82
N GLY A 157 -13.54 5.95 -1.54
CA GLY A 157 -14.62 4.98 -1.44
C GLY A 157 -14.74 4.08 -2.66
N ILE A 158 -14.70 2.76 -2.46
CA ILE A 158 -14.95 1.76 -3.50
C ILE A 158 -16.21 0.99 -3.13
N SER A 159 -17.25 1.11 -3.94
CA SER A 159 -18.53 0.46 -3.68
C SER A 159 -18.49 -1.04 -3.97
N GLY A 160 -19.51 -1.75 -3.50
CA GLY A 160 -19.58 -3.22 -3.58
C GLY A 160 -19.46 -3.79 -4.98
N GLY A 161 -18.89 -5.01 -5.07
CA GLY A 161 -18.74 -5.78 -6.30
C GLY A 161 -17.76 -5.20 -7.32
N CYS A 162 -16.92 -4.23 -6.94
CA CYS A 162 -15.89 -3.69 -7.83
C CYS A 162 -14.70 -4.64 -7.99
N ILE A 163 -14.09 -4.63 -9.16
CA ILE A 163 -12.85 -5.35 -9.45
C ILE A 163 -11.78 -4.33 -9.82
N ILE A 164 -10.80 -4.17 -8.96
CA ILE A 164 -9.64 -3.31 -9.17
C ILE A 164 -8.46 -4.18 -9.58
N GLY A 165 -7.81 -3.84 -10.67
CA GLY A 165 -6.65 -4.56 -11.19
C GLY A 165 -5.40 -4.41 -10.33
N LYS A 166 -4.29 -4.93 -10.84
CA LYS A 166 -2.97 -4.82 -10.23
C LYS A 166 -2.32 -3.47 -10.53
N GLU A 167 -1.44 -3.02 -9.64
CA GLU A 167 -0.61 -1.84 -9.85
C GLU A 167 -1.44 -0.57 -10.19
N VAL A 168 -2.67 -0.49 -9.70
CA VAL A 168 -3.55 0.67 -9.90
C VAL A 168 -3.20 1.76 -8.88
N ASP A 169 -3.07 3.01 -9.36
CA ASP A 169 -2.94 4.18 -8.48
C ASP A 169 -4.29 4.92 -8.40
N ILE A 170 -4.89 4.96 -7.22
CA ILE A 170 -6.16 5.68 -6.96
C ILE A 170 -5.88 6.85 -6.03
N GLY A 171 -6.08 8.06 -6.54
CA GLY A 171 -5.91 9.31 -5.80
C GLY A 171 -6.87 9.45 -4.63
N GLY A 172 -6.60 10.43 -3.76
CA GLY A 172 -7.45 10.69 -2.61
C GLY A 172 -8.86 11.17 -2.98
N HIS A 173 -9.83 10.87 -2.10
CA HIS A 173 -11.23 11.27 -2.28
C HIS A 173 -11.87 10.84 -3.61
N VAL A 174 -11.42 9.73 -4.17
CA VAL A 174 -12.06 9.10 -5.33
C VAL A 174 -13.28 8.31 -4.87
N TYR A 175 -14.33 8.30 -5.68
CA TYR A 175 -15.47 7.42 -5.46
C TYR A 175 -15.72 6.55 -6.69
N ILE A 176 -15.80 5.23 -6.49
CA ILE A 176 -16.09 4.26 -7.54
C ILE A 176 -17.46 3.65 -7.29
N VAL A 177 -18.39 3.84 -8.22
CA VAL A 177 -19.76 3.31 -8.09
C VAL A 177 -19.80 1.77 -8.19
N PRO A 178 -20.87 1.10 -7.71
CA PRO A 178 -20.93 -0.36 -7.61
C PRO A 178 -20.64 -1.10 -8.93
N GLY A 179 -19.95 -2.25 -8.84
CA GLY A 179 -19.76 -3.20 -9.93
C GLY A 179 -18.81 -2.73 -11.04
N ARG A 180 -17.97 -1.72 -10.80
CA ARG A 180 -17.01 -1.24 -11.82
C ARG A 180 -15.76 -2.09 -11.87
N LYS A 181 -15.17 -2.14 -13.08
CA LYS A 181 -13.87 -2.78 -13.33
C LYS A 181 -12.84 -1.71 -13.67
N ILE A 182 -11.74 -1.71 -12.93
CA ILE A 182 -10.58 -0.84 -13.14
C ILE A 182 -9.44 -1.73 -13.61
N GLY A 183 -8.95 -1.51 -14.81
CA GLY A 183 -7.91 -2.34 -15.42
C GLY A 183 -6.54 -2.12 -14.80
N ASP A 184 -5.65 -3.11 -14.96
CA ASP A 184 -4.29 -3.10 -14.43
C ASP A 184 -3.52 -1.83 -14.82
N GLY A 185 -2.74 -1.29 -13.91
CA GLY A 185 -1.92 -0.10 -14.13
C GLY A 185 -2.69 1.18 -14.43
N ALA A 186 -4.03 1.19 -14.27
CA ALA A 186 -4.82 2.40 -14.43
C ALA A 186 -4.51 3.42 -13.33
N ARG A 187 -4.69 4.69 -13.63
CA ARG A 187 -4.53 5.79 -12.67
C ARG A 187 -5.80 6.61 -12.59
N ILE A 188 -6.31 6.81 -11.38
CA ILE A 188 -7.50 7.61 -11.13
C ILE A 188 -7.07 8.84 -10.34
N ALA A 189 -7.21 10.03 -10.94
CA ALA A 189 -6.80 11.26 -10.30
C ALA A 189 -7.69 11.60 -9.09
N ALA A 190 -7.12 12.28 -8.11
CA ALA A 190 -7.82 12.66 -6.88
C ALA A 190 -9.14 13.40 -7.14
N GLY A 191 -10.13 13.19 -6.29
CA GLY A 191 -11.46 13.81 -6.38
C GLY A 191 -12.34 13.30 -7.52
N SER A 192 -11.94 12.25 -8.23
CA SER A 192 -12.72 11.72 -9.35
C SER A 192 -13.89 10.85 -8.90
N ILE A 193 -15.00 10.88 -9.68
CA ILE A 193 -16.13 9.96 -9.51
C ILE A 193 -16.24 9.06 -10.76
N VAL A 194 -16.01 7.75 -10.53
CA VAL A 194 -15.92 6.76 -11.61
C VAL A 194 -17.25 6.03 -11.78
N PHE A 195 -17.97 6.36 -12.84
CA PHE A 195 -19.27 5.77 -13.20
C PHE A 195 -19.15 4.60 -14.18
N THR A 196 -18.04 4.47 -14.88
CA THR A 196 -17.84 3.48 -15.94
C THR A 196 -16.56 2.69 -15.73
N ASN A 197 -16.43 1.55 -16.40
CA ASN A 197 -15.18 0.78 -16.35
C ASN A 197 -14.01 1.59 -16.92
N VAL A 198 -12.83 1.42 -16.31
CA VAL A 198 -11.58 2.06 -16.73
C VAL A 198 -10.67 1.02 -17.36
N LYS A 199 -10.17 1.30 -18.57
CA LYS A 199 -9.25 0.38 -19.26
C LYS A 199 -7.87 0.36 -18.61
N ALA A 200 -7.17 -0.77 -18.74
CA ALA A 200 -5.81 -0.92 -18.25
C ALA A 200 -4.89 0.20 -18.80
N GLY A 201 -3.96 0.65 -17.96
CA GLY A 201 -2.95 1.67 -18.30
C GLY A 201 -3.50 3.07 -18.59
N THR A 202 -4.82 3.32 -18.40
CA THR A 202 -5.38 4.65 -18.71
C THR A 202 -5.43 5.55 -17.48
N ILE A 203 -5.29 6.85 -17.71
CA ILE A 203 -5.48 7.88 -16.70
C ILE A 203 -6.86 8.50 -16.86
N VAL A 204 -7.63 8.58 -15.75
CA VAL A 204 -8.94 9.22 -15.72
C VAL A 204 -9.01 10.32 -14.66
N LEU A 205 -9.78 11.38 -14.93
CA LEU A 205 -9.96 12.52 -14.03
C LEU A 205 -11.39 13.06 -14.13
N GLY A 206 -11.90 13.57 -13.03
CA GLY A 206 -13.08 14.44 -12.95
C GLY A 206 -14.36 13.74 -12.47
N ASN A 207 -15.45 14.47 -12.49
CA ASN A 207 -16.80 14.03 -12.16
C ASN A 207 -17.77 14.40 -13.28
N PRO A 208 -18.25 13.45 -14.11
CA PRO A 208 -17.82 12.05 -14.20
C PRO A 208 -16.37 11.92 -14.67
N ALA A 209 -15.66 10.88 -14.19
CA ALA A 209 -14.28 10.62 -14.60
C ALA A 209 -14.17 10.30 -16.08
N LYS A 210 -13.29 11.02 -16.78
CA LYS A 210 -13.04 10.87 -18.22
C LYS A 210 -11.56 10.63 -18.47
N ARG A 211 -11.24 9.90 -19.55
CA ARG A 211 -9.86 9.65 -19.96
C ARG A 211 -9.12 10.96 -20.23
N MET A 212 -7.95 11.10 -19.64
CA MET A 212 -7.00 12.16 -19.96
C MET A 212 -6.11 11.72 -21.13
N LYS A 213 -6.05 12.54 -22.18
CA LYS A 213 -5.15 12.33 -23.32
C LYS A 213 -3.84 13.07 -23.04
N GLY A 214 -2.71 12.46 -23.40
CA GLY A 214 -1.37 13.11 -23.34
C GLY A 214 -0.64 13.03 -22.01
N LEU A 215 -1.08 12.20 -21.07
CA LEU A 215 -0.38 11.94 -19.78
C LEU A 215 -0.07 10.44 -19.59
N GLU A 216 -0.01 9.71 -20.69
CA GLU A 216 0.28 8.26 -20.72
C GLU A 216 1.79 8.00 -20.65
#